data_9c4d5bf848d33e90a6002e6e4bae14db
#
_entry.id   9c4d5bf848d33e90a6002e6e4bae14db
#
_cell.length_a   1.000
_cell.length_b   1.000
_cell.length_c   1.000
_cell.angle_alpha   90.00
_cell.angle_beta   90.00
_cell.angle_gamma   90.00
#
_symmetry.space_group_name_H-M   'P 1'
#
loop_
_entity.id
_entity.type
_entity.pdbx_description
1 polymer ?
#
loop_
_entity_poly.entity_id
_entity_poly.type
_entity_poly.pdbx_seq_one_letter_code
_entity_poly.pdbx_strand_id
1 'polypeptide(L)'
;MNGLIPFRKSTRSGFAGNAVVLFAATFLWVTLAFGQSGKMSPYQGESDGVSVGGNWLEFDSVDKMTGAHKVRFELQSDNYFREDPDYKPRVNLICNNGKLKLADFNPGVRLPPPNRPGFWGQPQLEVMVRVDDVHYYKGWNWLRGHFLSMDKGTTRGLIGAQVFKVELPTRSGRQIAEFSPAGLDFSRVKQACDLTPKKPSSD
;
A
#
# COMPACT_ATOMS: atom_id res chain seq x y z
N MET A 1 -28.70 -16.80 -82.69
CA MET A 1 -27.76 -17.74 -83.33
C MET A 1 -27.17 -18.53 -82.20
N ASN A 2 -27.76 -19.63 -81.91
CA ASN A 2 -27.38 -21.02 -82.13
C ASN A 2 -26.05 -21.41 -81.41
N GLY A 3 -26.19 -22.37 -80.58
CA GLY A 3 -25.10 -23.24 -80.12
C GLY A 3 -25.44 -24.06 -78.88
N LEU A 4 -26.09 -25.19 -79.10
CA LEU A 4 -26.54 -26.24 -78.20
C LEU A 4 -25.39 -27.21 -77.83
N ILE A 5 -25.35 -27.63 -76.51
CA ILE A 5 -25.31 -29.03 -75.98
C ILE A 5 -24.05 -29.88 -76.35
N PRO A 6 -23.64 -30.97 -75.59
CA PRO A 6 -24.35 -31.77 -74.60
C PRO A 6 -23.54 -32.32 -73.38
N PHE A 7 -24.28 -32.78 -72.36
CA PHE A 7 -24.17 -33.93 -71.46
C PHE A 7 -22.98 -34.89 -71.59
N ARG A 8 -22.37 -35.20 -70.44
CA ARG A 8 -21.93 -36.58 -70.14
C ARG A 8 -22.06 -36.90 -68.70
N LYS A 9 -22.96 -37.86 -68.37
CA LYS A 9 -23.05 -38.63 -67.17
C LYS A 9 -21.83 -39.57 -67.10
N SER A 10 -21.28 -39.76 -65.88
CA SER A 10 -20.69 -41.04 -65.51
C SER A 10 -20.81 -41.25 -64.02
N THR A 11 -21.35 -42.37 -63.68
CA THR A 11 -21.71 -42.99 -62.45
C THR A 11 -20.54 -43.74 -61.84
N ARG A 12 -20.70 -44.03 -60.52
CA ARG A 12 -20.07 -45.09 -59.65
C ARG A 12 -18.85 -44.60 -58.85
N SER A 13 -18.66 -44.93 -57.67
CA SER A 13 -19.26 -45.85 -56.65
C SER A 13 -18.51 -45.64 -55.35
N GLY A 14 -19.14 -45.52 -54.26
CA GLY A 14 -19.06 -46.16 -53.00
C GLY A 14 -17.69 -46.40 -52.38
N PHE A 15 -17.49 -45.77 -51.24
CA PHE A 15 -16.90 -46.46 -50.10
C PHE A 15 -17.29 -45.73 -48.81
N ALA A 16 -17.98 -46.49 -47.97
CA ALA A 16 -18.27 -46.09 -46.62
C ALA A 16 -16.96 -46.12 -45.79
N GLY A 17 -16.63 -45.05 -45.15
CA GLY A 17 -15.56 -44.96 -44.21
C GLY A 17 -15.96 -44.03 -43.08
N ASN A 18 -16.47 -44.58 -41.97
CA ASN A 18 -16.73 -43.89 -40.75
C ASN A 18 -15.40 -43.34 -40.20
N ALA A 19 -15.10 -42.11 -40.46
CA ALA A 19 -14.06 -41.39 -39.73
C ALA A 19 -14.69 -40.68 -38.52
N VAL A 20 -14.61 -41.35 -37.36
CA VAL A 20 -14.88 -40.74 -36.07
C VAL A 20 -13.77 -39.73 -35.81
N VAL A 21 -14.07 -38.45 -36.05
CA VAL A 21 -13.19 -37.35 -35.68
C VAL A 21 -13.37 -37.14 -34.17
N LEU A 22 -12.48 -37.70 -33.39
CA LEU A 22 -12.30 -37.40 -31.97
C LEU A 22 -11.74 -35.97 -31.91
N PHE A 23 -12.60 -34.98 -31.66
CA PHE A 23 -12.19 -33.65 -31.18
C PHE A 23 -11.66 -33.79 -29.75
N ALA A 24 -10.37 -33.97 -29.63
CA ALA A 24 -9.68 -33.80 -28.36
C ALA A 24 -9.69 -32.27 -28.04
N ALA A 25 -10.70 -31.85 -27.30
CA ALA A 25 -10.72 -30.51 -26.71
C ALA A 25 -9.61 -30.44 -25.64
N THR A 26 -8.43 -30.04 -26.05
CA THR A 26 -7.37 -29.62 -25.13
C THR A 26 -7.80 -28.30 -24.49
N PHE A 27 -8.42 -28.41 -23.31
CA PHE A 27 -8.59 -27.26 -22.42
C PHE A 27 -7.19 -26.79 -22.00
N LEU A 28 -6.67 -25.77 -22.70
CA LEU A 28 -5.54 -25.00 -22.22
C LEU A 28 -6.03 -24.25 -20.96
N TRP A 29 -5.68 -24.78 -19.81
CA TRP A 29 -5.74 -24.05 -18.56
C TRP A 29 -4.67 -22.97 -18.62
N VAL A 30 -5.06 -21.78 -19.10
CA VAL A 30 -4.26 -20.59 -18.89
C VAL A 30 -4.37 -20.25 -17.42
N THR A 31 -3.46 -20.76 -16.63
CA THR A 31 -3.22 -20.25 -15.28
C THR A 31 -2.75 -18.81 -15.44
N LEU A 32 -3.68 -17.85 -15.31
CA LEU A 32 -3.34 -16.45 -15.05
C LEU A 32 -2.60 -16.43 -13.70
N ALA A 33 -1.30 -16.60 -13.76
CA ALA A 33 -0.43 -16.20 -12.67
C ALA A 33 -0.58 -14.68 -12.56
N PHE A 34 -1.47 -14.23 -11.67
CA PHE A 34 -1.42 -12.87 -11.18
C PHE A 34 -0.07 -12.71 -10.49
N GLY A 35 0.93 -12.30 -11.25
CA GLY A 35 2.19 -11.84 -10.71
C GLY A 35 1.85 -10.65 -9.80
N GLN A 36 1.86 -10.88 -8.49
CA GLN A 36 1.86 -9.79 -7.54
C GLN A 36 3.13 -8.99 -7.86
N SER A 37 2.95 -7.86 -8.52
CA SER A 37 4.02 -6.90 -8.74
C SER A 37 4.38 -6.31 -7.38
N GLY A 38 5.30 -6.98 -6.68
CA GLY A 38 5.84 -6.49 -5.43
C GLY A 38 6.47 -5.12 -5.68
N LYS A 39 6.04 -4.11 -4.92
CA LYS A 39 6.69 -2.81 -4.96
C LYS A 39 8.05 -2.92 -4.28
N MET A 40 9.10 -2.57 -5.03
CA MET A 40 10.47 -2.59 -4.52
C MET A 40 10.59 -1.67 -3.30
N SER A 41 11.20 -2.18 -2.21
CA SER A 41 11.44 -1.38 -1.01
C SER A 41 12.50 -0.30 -1.29
N PRO A 42 12.29 0.95 -0.84
CA PRO A 42 13.32 1.98 -0.88
C PRO A 42 14.43 1.77 0.17
N TYR A 43 14.27 0.83 1.09
CA TYR A 43 15.24 0.55 2.16
C TYR A 43 16.05 -0.69 1.85
N GLN A 44 17.35 -0.56 2.00
CA GLN A 44 18.28 -1.67 1.74
C GLN A 44 18.06 -2.83 2.71
N GLY A 45 17.92 -4.05 2.18
CA GLY A 45 17.77 -5.27 2.97
C GLY A 45 16.34 -5.60 3.39
N GLU A 46 15.34 -4.82 2.96
CA GLU A 46 13.94 -5.21 3.09
C GLU A 46 13.50 -6.11 1.92
N SER A 47 12.50 -6.95 2.16
CA SER A 47 11.80 -7.69 1.11
C SER A 47 11.06 -6.75 0.15
N ASP A 48 10.57 -7.26 -0.95
CA ASP A 48 9.56 -6.57 -1.75
C ASP A 48 8.29 -6.37 -0.92
N GLY A 49 7.61 -5.23 -1.14
CA GLY A 49 6.38 -4.91 -0.42
C GLY A 49 5.24 -5.84 -0.76
N VAL A 50 4.67 -6.48 0.24
CA VAL A 50 3.51 -7.36 0.12
C VAL A 50 2.26 -6.62 0.56
N SER A 51 1.17 -6.70 -0.21
CA SER A 51 -0.10 -6.10 0.18
C SER A 51 -0.68 -6.84 1.39
N VAL A 52 -1.05 -6.06 2.42
CA VAL A 52 -1.70 -6.56 3.65
C VAL A 52 -3.08 -5.96 3.84
N GLY A 53 -3.72 -5.63 2.74
CA GLY A 53 -5.07 -5.11 2.66
C GLY A 53 -5.16 -3.60 2.46
N GLY A 54 -6.17 -3.17 1.73
CA GLY A 54 -6.31 -1.77 1.32
C GLY A 54 -5.06 -1.27 0.57
N ASN A 55 -4.61 -0.07 0.92
CA ASN A 55 -3.41 0.56 0.34
C ASN A 55 -2.13 0.29 1.16
N TRP A 56 -2.17 -0.65 2.11
CA TRP A 56 -1.04 -0.97 2.97
C TRP A 56 -0.10 -1.99 2.34
N LEU A 57 1.19 -1.74 2.50
CA LEU A 57 2.27 -2.65 2.14
C LEU A 57 3.04 -3.06 3.39
N GLU A 58 3.43 -4.32 3.46
CA GLU A 58 4.32 -4.88 4.48
C GLU A 58 5.67 -5.17 3.87
N PHE A 59 6.73 -4.81 4.57
CA PHE A 59 8.12 -5.08 4.22
C PHE A 59 8.79 -5.79 5.38
N ASP A 60 9.42 -6.91 5.10
CA ASP A 60 10.15 -7.70 6.08
C ASP A 60 11.66 -7.52 5.90
N SER A 61 12.37 -7.51 7.02
CA SER A 61 13.83 -7.55 7.02
C SER A 61 14.36 -8.21 8.28
N VAL A 62 15.58 -8.74 8.19
CA VAL A 62 16.32 -9.25 9.34
C VAL A 62 17.59 -8.42 9.50
N ASP A 63 17.76 -7.87 10.68
CA ASP A 63 18.98 -7.14 11.02
C ASP A 63 20.16 -8.13 11.04
N LYS A 64 21.12 -7.94 10.12
CA LYS A 64 22.24 -8.87 9.95
C LYS A 64 23.20 -8.92 11.13
N MET A 65 23.21 -7.88 11.96
CA MET A 65 24.11 -7.81 13.14
C MET A 65 23.50 -8.45 14.37
N THR A 66 22.18 -8.28 14.56
CA THR A 66 21.51 -8.71 15.78
C THR A 66 20.56 -9.89 15.57
N GLY A 67 20.28 -10.28 14.34
CA GLY A 67 19.25 -11.26 13.99
C GLY A 67 17.82 -10.79 14.28
N ALA A 68 17.63 -9.52 14.63
CA ALA A 68 16.32 -8.98 14.97
C ALA A 68 15.42 -8.94 13.72
N HIS A 69 14.22 -9.50 13.86
CA HIS A 69 13.19 -9.43 12.82
C HIS A 69 12.52 -8.05 12.85
N LYS A 70 12.54 -7.35 11.70
CA LYS A 70 11.94 -6.04 11.52
C LYS A 70 10.82 -6.12 10.50
N VAL A 71 9.69 -5.55 10.84
CA VAL A 71 8.53 -5.42 9.95
C VAL A 71 8.19 -3.94 9.83
N ARG A 72 7.98 -3.47 8.61
CA ARG A 72 7.52 -2.12 8.33
C ARG A 72 6.24 -2.17 7.53
N PHE A 73 5.19 -1.53 8.04
CA PHE A 73 3.96 -1.28 7.29
C PHE A 73 4.02 0.13 6.73
N GLU A 74 3.72 0.28 5.44
CA GLU A 74 3.70 1.55 4.74
C GLU A 74 2.32 1.83 4.18
N LEU A 75 1.82 3.05 4.40
CA LEU A 75 0.65 3.60 3.74
C LEU A 75 1.07 4.85 2.97
N GLN A 76 0.85 4.86 1.66
CA GLN A 76 1.07 6.03 0.83
C GLN A 76 -0.17 6.92 0.81
N SER A 77 0.04 8.24 0.74
CA SER A 77 -1.06 9.18 0.59
C SER A 77 -1.76 9.03 -0.76
N ASP A 78 -3.01 9.47 -0.81
CA ASP A 78 -3.81 9.48 -2.04
C ASP A 78 -3.41 10.63 -2.96
N ASN A 79 -2.79 11.69 -2.40
CA ASN A 79 -2.37 12.90 -3.10
C ASN A 79 -0.87 13.17 -2.99
N TYR A 80 -0.38 14.14 -3.76
CA TYR A 80 0.99 14.65 -3.75
C TYR A 80 1.03 16.05 -3.12
N PHE A 81 2.19 16.41 -2.59
CA PHE A 81 2.46 17.80 -2.23
C PHE A 81 2.90 18.59 -3.46
N ARG A 82 2.60 19.91 -3.46
CA ARG A 82 2.97 20.80 -4.58
C ARG A 82 4.48 20.92 -4.79
N GLU A 83 5.25 20.69 -3.72
CA GLU A 83 6.71 20.80 -3.73
C GLU A 83 7.39 19.58 -4.39
N ASP A 84 6.73 18.42 -4.37
CA ASP A 84 7.25 17.20 -4.97
C ASP A 84 6.09 16.39 -5.55
N PRO A 85 5.78 16.59 -6.85
CA PRO A 85 4.69 15.87 -7.53
C PRO A 85 5.04 14.41 -7.84
N ASP A 86 6.28 14.00 -7.68
CA ASP A 86 6.74 12.63 -7.97
C ASP A 86 6.77 11.75 -6.73
N TYR A 87 6.67 12.34 -5.53
CA TYR A 87 6.71 11.62 -4.27
C TYR A 87 5.42 11.80 -3.47
N LYS A 88 4.77 10.71 -3.14
CA LYS A 88 3.62 10.70 -2.23
C LYS A 88 4.07 10.67 -0.77
N PRO A 89 3.52 11.54 0.10
CA PRO A 89 3.69 11.38 1.55
C PRO A 89 3.38 9.97 2.02
N ARG A 90 4.06 9.52 3.08
CA ARG A 90 3.92 8.15 3.59
C ARG A 90 3.80 8.14 5.10
N VAL A 91 3.04 7.17 5.60
CA VAL A 91 3.06 6.78 7.01
C VAL A 91 3.73 5.41 7.11
N ASN A 92 4.66 5.26 8.04
CA ASN A 92 5.31 3.99 8.33
C ASN A 92 5.07 3.57 9.78
N LEU A 93 4.76 2.29 9.97
CA LEU A 93 4.77 1.64 11.28
C LEU A 93 5.97 0.71 11.31
N ILE A 94 6.96 1.01 12.12
CA ILE A 94 8.22 0.25 12.19
C ILE A 94 8.22 -0.59 13.46
N CYS A 95 8.25 -1.90 13.30
CA CYS A 95 8.16 -2.87 14.36
C CYS A 95 9.44 -3.71 14.42
N ASN A 96 9.84 -4.07 15.64
CA ASN A 96 11.03 -4.88 15.85
C ASN A 96 10.72 -5.90 16.95
N ASN A 97 10.96 -7.17 16.65
CA ASN A 97 10.69 -8.30 17.54
C ASN A 97 9.29 -8.23 18.17
N GLY A 98 8.26 -8.08 17.34
CA GLY A 98 6.87 -8.07 17.76
C GLY A 98 6.38 -6.81 18.47
N LYS A 99 7.15 -5.71 18.47
CA LYS A 99 6.76 -4.47 19.16
C LYS A 99 6.92 -3.24 18.27
N LEU A 100 5.94 -2.34 18.30
CA LEU A 100 6.06 -1.04 17.65
C LEU A 100 7.21 -0.25 18.27
N LYS A 101 8.16 0.16 17.44
CA LYS A 101 9.30 1.01 17.81
C LYS A 101 9.09 2.45 17.43
N LEU A 102 8.54 2.67 16.25
CA LEU A 102 8.33 3.99 15.68
C LEU A 102 7.11 3.97 14.77
N ALA A 103 6.30 5.00 14.85
CA ALA A 103 5.37 5.37 13.80
C ALA A 103 5.82 6.72 13.27
N ASP A 104 6.12 6.81 11.99
CA ASP A 104 6.57 8.04 11.38
C ASP A 104 5.68 8.48 10.21
N PHE A 105 5.67 9.78 10.01
CA PHE A 105 5.12 10.43 8.84
C PHE A 105 6.28 11.03 8.03
N ASN A 106 6.43 10.57 6.80
CA ASN A 106 7.39 11.06 5.83
C ASN A 106 6.65 11.90 4.76
N PRO A 107 6.77 13.22 4.78
CA PRO A 107 6.11 14.08 3.80
C PRO A 107 6.74 14.04 2.40
N GLY A 108 7.94 13.46 2.24
CA GLY A 108 8.72 13.50 1.00
C GLY A 108 9.44 14.83 0.75
N VAL A 109 9.06 15.87 1.47
CA VAL A 109 9.64 17.21 1.35
C VAL A 109 10.40 17.59 2.61
N ARG A 110 11.30 18.57 2.49
CA ARG A 110 12.00 19.10 3.65
C ARG A 110 11.07 19.88 4.56
N LEU A 111 11.00 19.44 5.82
CA LEU A 111 10.21 20.10 6.84
C LEU A 111 10.79 21.48 7.22
N PRO A 112 9.95 22.47 7.61
CA PRO A 112 10.42 23.69 8.22
C PRO A 112 11.04 23.42 9.60
N PRO A 113 11.73 24.39 10.19
CA PRO A 113 12.21 24.27 11.58
C PRO A 113 11.07 23.94 12.54
N PRO A 114 11.36 23.21 13.63
CA PRO A 114 10.37 22.91 14.66
C PRO A 114 9.84 24.22 15.28
N ASN A 115 8.53 24.23 15.54
CA ASN A 115 7.83 25.44 16.01
C ASN A 115 7.31 25.36 17.44
N ARG A 116 7.60 24.23 18.13
CA ARG A 116 7.26 24.06 19.55
C ARG A 116 8.24 23.09 20.25
N PRO A 117 8.48 23.29 21.54
CA PRO A 117 9.16 22.28 22.37
C PRO A 117 8.18 21.18 22.78
N GLY A 118 8.62 19.94 22.83
CA GLY A 118 7.93 18.84 23.48
C GLY A 118 8.14 18.89 25.00
N PHE A 119 7.51 17.95 25.72
CA PHE A 119 7.52 17.89 27.17
C PHE A 119 8.94 17.83 27.77
N TRP A 120 9.85 17.12 27.10
CA TRP A 120 11.26 17.00 27.51
C TRP A 120 12.20 17.91 26.71
N GLY A 121 11.67 18.98 26.10
CA GLY A 121 12.45 19.91 25.30
C GLY A 121 12.80 19.40 23.88
N GLN A 122 12.32 18.22 23.47
CA GLN A 122 12.56 17.72 22.12
C GLN A 122 11.86 18.62 21.08
N PRO A 123 12.52 18.84 19.92
CA PRO A 123 11.95 19.67 18.88
C PRO A 123 10.70 19.00 18.27
N GLN A 124 9.60 19.73 18.21
CA GLN A 124 8.34 19.27 17.62
C GLN A 124 7.84 20.22 16.54
N LEU A 125 7.17 19.64 15.57
CA LEU A 125 6.37 20.40 14.59
C LEU A 125 4.90 20.22 14.95
N GLU A 126 4.18 21.33 15.03
CA GLU A 126 2.73 21.29 15.19
C GLU A 126 2.06 20.95 13.87
N VAL A 127 1.23 19.92 13.90
CA VAL A 127 0.42 19.44 12.79
C VAL A 127 -1.05 19.40 13.20
N MET A 128 -1.95 19.56 12.24
CA MET A 128 -3.36 19.25 12.44
C MET A 128 -3.62 17.86 11.87
N VAL A 129 -4.21 16.99 12.69
CA VAL A 129 -4.53 15.61 12.34
C VAL A 129 -6.04 15.45 12.31
N ARG A 130 -6.55 14.80 11.28
CA ARG A 130 -7.93 14.32 11.20
C ARG A 130 -7.94 12.79 11.12
N VAL A 131 -8.70 12.18 12.00
CA VAL A 131 -9.00 10.74 11.99
C VAL A 131 -10.51 10.60 11.90
N ASP A 132 -11.00 10.13 10.77
CA ASP A 132 -12.43 10.12 10.42
C ASP A 132 -13.06 11.51 10.59
N ASP A 133 -13.98 11.68 11.53
CA ASP A 133 -14.68 12.95 11.79
C ASP A 133 -14.02 13.80 12.88
N VAL A 134 -13.01 13.28 13.57
CA VAL A 134 -12.35 13.97 14.67
C VAL A 134 -11.05 14.64 14.19
N HIS A 135 -10.89 15.92 14.46
CA HIS A 135 -9.67 16.67 14.17
C HIS A 135 -9.09 17.30 15.43
N TYR A 136 -7.76 17.37 15.51
CA TYR A 136 -7.03 17.91 16.66
C TYR A 136 -5.60 18.31 16.28
N TYR A 137 -5.02 19.25 17.06
CA TYR A 137 -3.62 19.62 16.91
C TYR A 137 -2.71 18.69 17.71
N LYS A 138 -1.56 18.33 17.12
CA LYS A 138 -0.52 17.51 17.74
C LYS A 138 0.86 18.11 17.52
N GLY A 139 1.73 17.98 18.52
CA GLY A 139 3.15 18.16 18.35
C GLY A 139 3.79 16.81 18.08
N TRP A 140 4.30 16.62 16.88
CA TRP A 140 5.07 15.42 16.54
C TRP A 140 6.56 15.71 16.59
N ASN A 141 7.34 14.75 17.10
CA ASN A 141 8.77 14.92 17.21
C ASN A 141 9.41 15.05 15.83
N TRP A 142 10.17 16.12 15.67
CA TRP A 142 10.85 16.45 14.42
C TRP A 142 12.16 15.66 14.30
N LEU A 143 12.25 14.80 13.29
CA LEU A 143 13.37 13.89 13.11
C LEU A 143 14.18 14.28 11.88
N ARG A 144 15.39 14.80 12.11
CA ARG A 144 16.39 15.11 11.05
C ARG A 144 15.89 15.98 9.90
N GLY A 145 14.82 16.75 10.07
CA GLY A 145 14.27 17.62 9.03
C GLY A 145 13.47 16.94 7.92
N HIS A 146 13.23 15.63 8.03
CA HIS A 146 12.57 14.86 6.99
C HIS A 146 11.39 14.03 7.48
N PHE A 147 11.35 13.70 8.77
CA PHE A 147 10.32 12.82 9.32
C PHE A 147 9.70 13.43 10.57
N LEU A 148 8.46 13.07 10.84
CA LEU A 148 7.76 13.37 12.07
C LEU A 148 7.38 12.07 12.78
N SER A 149 7.82 11.90 14.02
CA SER A 149 7.40 10.76 14.85
C SER A 149 6.00 11.01 15.40
N MET A 150 5.08 10.14 15.05
CA MET A 150 3.69 10.17 15.48
C MET A 150 3.56 9.65 16.91
N ASP A 151 2.60 10.19 17.65
CA ASP A 151 2.27 9.67 18.97
C ASP A 151 1.46 8.36 18.89
N LYS A 152 1.53 7.55 19.94
CA LYS A 152 0.87 6.23 19.99
C LYS A 152 -0.66 6.32 19.89
N GLY A 153 -1.26 7.40 20.38
CA GLY A 153 -2.72 7.61 20.31
C GLY A 153 -3.18 7.81 18.87
N THR A 154 -2.49 8.71 18.13
CA THR A 154 -2.75 8.94 16.71
C THR A 154 -2.49 7.67 15.88
N THR A 155 -1.40 6.94 16.16
CA THR A 155 -1.08 5.68 15.47
C THR A 155 -2.18 4.64 15.64
N ARG A 156 -2.73 4.49 16.84
CA ARG A 156 -3.85 3.57 17.09
C ARG A 156 -5.15 4.03 16.43
N GLY A 157 -5.37 5.34 16.35
CA GLY A 157 -6.51 5.91 15.64
C GLY A 157 -6.43 5.62 14.14
N LEU A 158 -5.26 5.85 13.54
CA LEU A 158 -5.00 5.58 12.13
C LEU A 158 -5.33 4.14 11.72
N ILE A 159 -4.93 3.15 12.52
CA ILE A 159 -5.08 1.73 12.17
C ILE A 159 -6.53 1.32 11.96
N GLY A 160 -7.48 1.95 12.64
CA GLY A 160 -8.91 1.61 12.52
C GLY A 160 -9.73 2.58 11.66
N ALA A 161 -9.09 3.62 11.13
CA ALA A 161 -9.78 4.71 10.45
C ALA A 161 -10.16 4.38 8.99
N GLN A 162 -11.19 5.06 8.51
CA GLN A 162 -11.53 5.12 7.08
C GLN A 162 -10.78 6.26 6.38
N VAL A 163 -10.62 7.39 7.08
CA VAL A 163 -9.97 8.58 6.58
C VAL A 163 -8.92 9.05 7.58
N PHE A 164 -7.73 9.34 7.08
CA PHE A 164 -6.67 9.95 7.85
C PHE A 164 -6.06 11.10 7.07
N LYS A 165 -6.00 12.29 7.67
CA LYS A 165 -5.40 13.47 7.03
C LYS A 165 -4.40 14.12 7.98
N VAL A 166 -3.32 14.62 7.40
CA VAL A 166 -2.29 15.38 8.11
C VAL A 166 -2.06 16.69 7.40
N GLU A 167 -2.38 17.79 8.07
CA GLU A 167 -2.04 19.13 7.60
C GLU A 167 -0.81 19.63 8.35
N LEU A 168 0.19 20.08 7.60
CA LEU A 168 1.45 20.57 8.14
C LEU A 168 1.94 21.79 7.37
N PRO A 169 2.74 22.65 8.02
CA PRO A 169 3.43 23.72 7.32
C PRO A 169 4.55 23.14 6.46
N THR A 170 4.68 23.65 5.24
CA THR A 170 5.79 23.38 4.32
C THR A 170 6.38 24.71 3.84
N ARG A 171 7.36 24.69 2.98
CA ARG A 171 7.94 25.91 2.41
C ARG A 171 6.97 26.65 1.49
N SER A 172 6.09 25.92 0.82
CA SER A 172 5.06 26.47 -0.09
C SER A 172 3.75 26.78 0.61
N GLY A 173 3.72 26.81 1.95
CA GLY A 173 2.54 27.03 2.77
C GLY A 173 2.03 25.74 3.43
N ARG A 174 0.83 25.79 3.99
CA ARG A 174 0.23 24.59 4.60
C ARG A 174 -0.27 23.66 3.51
N GLN A 175 0.03 22.36 3.68
CA GLN A 175 -0.44 21.31 2.77
C GLN A 175 -1.04 20.14 3.54
N ILE A 176 -1.94 19.42 2.89
CA ILE A 176 -2.66 18.29 3.48
C ILE A 176 -2.25 17.02 2.76
N ALA A 177 -1.74 16.05 3.50
CA ALA A 177 -1.61 14.68 3.04
C ALA A 177 -2.88 13.92 3.40
N GLU A 178 -3.48 13.25 2.42
CA GLU A 178 -4.71 12.48 2.57
C GLU A 178 -4.42 11.00 2.42
N PHE A 179 -4.99 10.17 3.31
CA PHE A 179 -4.77 8.73 3.32
C PHE A 179 -6.09 7.98 3.48
N SER A 180 -6.16 6.82 2.84
CA SER A 180 -7.24 5.84 2.96
C SER A 180 -6.73 4.60 3.70
N PRO A 181 -6.71 4.58 5.04
CA PRO A 181 -6.12 3.49 5.83
C PRO A 181 -6.97 2.24 5.91
N ALA A 182 -8.22 2.29 5.45
CA ALA A 182 -9.13 1.16 5.50
C ALA A 182 -8.60 -0.11 4.81
N GLY A 183 -9.02 -1.27 5.33
CA GLY A 183 -8.68 -2.57 4.75
C GLY A 183 -7.40 -3.22 5.28
N LEU A 184 -6.67 -2.58 6.18
CA LEU A 184 -5.49 -3.16 6.82
C LEU A 184 -5.84 -4.45 7.60
N ASP A 185 -5.04 -5.50 7.41
CA ASP A 185 -5.15 -6.71 8.23
C ASP A 185 -4.63 -6.46 9.66
N PHE A 186 -5.56 -6.26 10.59
CA PHE A 186 -5.23 -6.02 12.00
C PHE A 186 -4.53 -7.18 12.67
N SER A 187 -4.76 -8.42 12.23
CA SER A 187 -4.11 -9.60 12.80
C SER A 187 -2.59 -9.57 12.55
N ARG A 188 -2.19 -9.14 11.34
CA ARG A 188 -0.79 -8.96 10.96
C ARG A 188 -0.12 -7.85 11.78
N VAL A 189 -0.78 -6.70 11.90
CA VAL A 189 -0.24 -5.58 12.69
C VAL A 189 -0.13 -5.93 14.18
N LYS A 190 -1.13 -6.62 14.74
CA LYS A 190 -1.06 -7.09 16.13
C LYS A 190 0.10 -8.06 16.34
N GLN A 191 0.28 -9.01 15.42
CA GLN A 191 1.36 -9.99 15.49
C GLN A 191 2.75 -9.34 15.38
N ALA A 192 2.92 -8.43 14.42
CA ALA A 192 4.21 -7.83 14.12
C ALA A 192 4.58 -6.67 15.06
N CYS A 193 3.59 -5.96 15.63
CA CYS A 193 3.79 -4.69 16.32
C CYS A 193 3.23 -4.65 17.75
N ASP A 194 2.49 -5.66 18.19
CA ASP A 194 1.70 -5.62 19.45
C ASP A 194 0.83 -4.35 19.53
N LEU A 195 0.21 -4.00 18.41
CA LEU A 195 -0.58 -2.79 18.27
C LEU A 195 -2.02 -3.15 17.89
N THR A 196 -2.97 -2.54 18.61
CA THR A 196 -4.40 -2.70 18.36
C THR A 196 -5.04 -1.35 18.08
N PRO A 197 -6.12 -1.31 17.27
CA PRO A 197 -6.89 -0.09 17.05
C PRO A 197 -7.35 0.55 18.36
N LYS A 198 -7.59 1.85 18.33
CA LYS A 198 -8.25 2.53 19.44
C LYS A 198 -9.69 2.01 19.54
N LYS A 199 -10.09 1.56 20.73
CA LYS A 199 -11.48 1.19 20.98
C LYS A 199 -12.38 2.42 20.74
N PRO A 200 -13.51 2.29 20.00
CA PRO A 200 -14.47 3.38 19.90
C PRO A 200 -14.85 3.85 21.29
N SER A 201 -14.88 5.16 21.53
CA SER A 201 -15.47 5.72 22.74
C SER A 201 -16.96 5.41 22.66
N SER A 202 -17.47 4.59 23.59
CA SER A 202 -18.91 4.49 23.82
C SER A 202 -19.31 5.78 24.52
N ASP A 203 -19.81 6.73 23.76
CA ASP A 203 -20.57 7.86 24.31
C ASP A 203 -21.96 7.41 24.68
#